data_8ee4b807f694fcb175b3574e22b50f40
#
_entry.id   8ee4b807f694fcb175b3574e22b50f40
#
_cell.length_a   1.000
_cell.length_b   1.000
_cell.length_c   1.000
_cell.angle_alpha   90.00
_cell.angle_beta   90.00
_cell.angle_gamma   90.00
#
_symmetry.space_group_name_H-M   'P 1'
#
loop_
_entity.id
_entity.type
_entity.pdbx_description
1 polymer ?
#
loop_
_entity_poly.entity_id
_entity_poly.type
_entity_poly.pdbx_seq_one_letter_code
_entity_poly.pdbx_strand_id
1 'polypeptide(L)'
;MFRGKKYQESAKKIDKNALYDTNEAMSLVVETAPAKFDETVELHVKLGVDSRHADQQVRGAIVLPHGTGKSVRVLVFAKGDKADAAREAGADYVGDMDLVEKIQKENWFDFDVVVASPDMMGVVGRLGKVLGPKGLMPSPKAGTVTPDVAKAVKEVKAGKIEYRLDKTNIIHCPIGKVSFGPEKLAENYNALMGAIIKAKPAAAKGQYIRSCVAASTMGPGVRMNAAKI
;
A
#
# COMPACT_ATOMS: atom_id res chain seq x y z
N MET A 1 -4.95 6.09 -28.14
CA MET A 1 -5.71 6.87 -27.17
C MET A 1 -5.09 8.25 -27.08
N PHE A 2 -5.86 9.30 -27.30
CA PHE A 2 -5.35 10.69 -27.24
C PHE A 2 -5.19 11.09 -25.76
N ARG A 3 -3.98 11.53 -25.41
CA ARG A 3 -3.66 12.08 -24.08
C ARG A 3 -3.89 13.58 -24.06
N GLY A 4 -4.32 14.12 -22.93
CA GLY A 4 -4.53 15.56 -22.76
C GLY A 4 -3.23 16.38 -22.93
N LYS A 5 -3.35 17.67 -23.25
CA LYS A 5 -2.20 18.56 -23.52
C LYS A 5 -1.18 18.58 -22.37
N LYS A 6 -1.64 18.74 -21.11
CA LYS A 6 -0.76 18.74 -19.93
C LYS A 6 0.05 17.46 -19.79
N TYR A 7 -0.60 16.28 -19.99
CA TYR A 7 0.11 15.01 -19.97
C TYR A 7 1.18 14.92 -21.05
N GLN A 8 0.88 15.42 -22.26
CA GLN A 8 1.85 15.41 -23.37
C GLN A 8 3.04 16.32 -23.08
N GLU A 9 2.83 17.46 -22.44
CA GLU A 9 3.88 18.38 -22.00
C GLU A 9 4.76 17.72 -20.93
N SER A 10 4.18 17.11 -19.92
CA SER A 10 4.89 16.34 -18.89
C SER A 10 5.68 15.18 -19.49
N ALA A 11 5.08 14.44 -20.43
CA ALA A 11 5.72 13.28 -21.06
C ALA A 11 6.92 13.64 -21.95
N LYS A 12 7.02 14.88 -22.46
CA LYS A 12 8.18 15.36 -23.24
C LYS A 12 9.43 15.52 -22.37
N LYS A 13 9.29 15.70 -21.05
CA LYS A 13 10.41 15.86 -20.12
C LYS A 13 11.07 14.53 -19.76
N ILE A 14 10.46 13.41 -20.11
CA ILE A 14 10.90 12.06 -19.73
C ILE A 14 11.32 11.29 -20.99
N ASP A 15 12.56 10.82 -21.01
CA ASP A 15 12.97 9.84 -22.01
C ASP A 15 12.45 8.45 -21.61
N LYS A 16 11.61 7.88 -22.47
CA LYS A 16 10.99 6.56 -22.23
C LYS A 16 11.99 5.40 -22.23
N ASN A 17 13.14 5.58 -22.83
CA ASN A 17 14.18 4.55 -22.96
C ASN A 17 15.24 4.65 -21.84
N ALA A 18 15.34 5.79 -21.18
CA ALA A 18 16.27 6.00 -20.08
C ALA A 18 15.80 5.25 -18.81
N LEU A 19 16.79 4.82 -18.02
CA LEU A 19 16.61 4.30 -16.68
C LEU A 19 17.20 5.32 -15.70
N TYR A 20 16.35 5.93 -14.92
CA TYR A 20 16.71 7.01 -13.99
C TYR A 20 17.13 6.47 -12.63
N ASP A 21 18.06 7.12 -11.97
CA ASP A 21 18.41 6.84 -10.58
C ASP A 21 17.30 7.33 -9.63
N THR A 22 17.24 6.81 -8.42
CA THR A 22 16.14 7.03 -7.48
C THR A 22 15.81 8.51 -7.28
N ASN A 23 16.82 9.34 -6.96
CA ASN A 23 16.61 10.77 -6.69
C ASN A 23 16.16 11.54 -7.92
N GLU A 24 16.73 11.23 -9.06
CA GLU A 24 16.36 11.84 -10.34
C GLU A 24 14.94 11.44 -10.74
N ALA A 25 14.60 10.16 -10.61
CA ALA A 25 13.26 9.66 -10.90
C ALA A 25 12.20 10.33 -10.01
N MET A 26 12.44 10.45 -8.70
CA MET A 26 11.51 11.11 -7.78
C MET A 26 11.36 12.60 -8.10
N SER A 27 12.44 13.29 -8.46
CA SER A 27 12.40 14.69 -8.91
C SER A 27 11.55 14.84 -10.17
N LEU A 28 11.75 13.98 -11.16
CA LEU A 28 10.96 13.96 -12.38
C LEU A 28 9.47 13.67 -12.15
N VAL A 29 9.14 12.72 -11.26
CA VAL A 29 7.74 12.41 -10.90
C VAL A 29 7.06 13.63 -10.28
N VAL A 30 7.72 14.33 -9.36
CA VAL A 30 7.19 15.55 -8.72
C VAL A 30 7.02 16.67 -9.76
N GLU A 31 8.01 16.92 -10.61
CA GLU A 31 7.98 17.97 -11.63
C GLU A 31 6.94 17.74 -12.72
N THR A 32 6.68 16.47 -13.05
CA THR A 32 5.77 16.09 -14.15
C THR A 32 4.35 15.80 -13.70
N ALA A 33 4.01 16.02 -12.42
CA ALA A 33 2.67 15.90 -11.90
C ALA A 33 1.76 17.05 -12.44
N PRO A 34 0.77 16.76 -13.32
CA PRO A 34 0.04 17.80 -14.05
C PRO A 34 -1.23 18.30 -13.34
N ALA A 35 -1.68 17.64 -12.27
CA ALA A 35 -2.95 17.95 -11.63
C ALA A 35 -2.86 19.16 -10.67
N LYS A 36 -4.02 19.72 -10.32
CA LYS A 36 -4.13 20.84 -9.37
C LYS A 36 -4.33 20.37 -7.92
N PHE A 37 -4.55 19.08 -7.71
CA PHE A 37 -4.65 18.46 -6.39
C PHE A 37 -3.32 17.79 -6.03
N ASP A 38 -3.12 17.49 -4.76
CA ASP A 38 -1.94 16.77 -4.30
C ASP A 38 -2.00 15.31 -4.72
N GLU A 39 -1.31 15.00 -5.84
CA GLU A 39 -1.31 13.68 -6.45
C GLU A 39 -0.61 12.65 -5.55
N THR A 40 -1.09 11.41 -5.61
CA THR A 40 -0.40 10.29 -4.99
C THR A 40 0.71 9.80 -5.91
N VAL A 41 1.89 9.56 -5.35
CA VAL A 41 3.00 8.91 -6.06
C VAL A 41 2.93 7.41 -5.78
N GLU A 42 2.88 6.63 -6.85
CA GLU A 42 2.76 5.18 -6.82
C GLU A 42 4.00 4.53 -7.42
N LEU A 43 4.35 3.38 -6.87
CA LEU A 43 5.43 2.53 -7.35
C LEU A 43 4.86 1.25 -7.94
N HIS A 44 5.33 0.88 -9.12
CA HIS A 44 4.95 -0.34 -9.82
C HIS A 44 6.19 -1.20 -10.07
N VAL A 45 6.28 -2.32 -9.36
CA VAL A 45 7.46 -3.21 -9.40
C VAL A 45 7.07 -4.53 -10.03
N LYS A 46 7.62 -4.82 -11.22
CA LYS A 46 7.44 -6.11 -11.88
C LYS A 46 8.46 -7.10 -11.39
N LEU A 47 8.00 -8.20 -10.84
CA LEU A 47 8.83 -9.27 -10.30
C LEU A 47 9.01 -10.43 -11.30
N GLY A 48 10.11 -11.12 -11.18
CA GLY A 48 10.43 -12.36 -11.92
C GLY A 48 9.96 -13.61 -11.19
N VAL A 49 8.69 -13.62 -10.76
CA VAL A 49 8.03 -14.75 -10.09
C VAL A 49 6.79 -15.18 -10.86
N ASP A 50 6.21 -16.32 -10.53
CA ASP A 50 4.93 -16.78 -11.09
C ASP A 50 3.84 -16.73 -10.01
N SER A 51 2.92 -15.78 -10.14
CA SER A 51 1.82 -15.56 -9.19
C SER A 51 0.81 -16.70 -9.10
N ARG A 52 0.85 -17.67 -10.04
CA ARG A 52 -0.01 -18.86 -10.02
C ARG A 52 0.42 -19.88 -8.97
N HIS A 53 1.69 -19.86 -8.57
CA HIS A 53 2.25 -20.74 -7.56
C HIS A 53 2.19 -20.09 -6.18
N ALA A 54 1.63 -20.80 -5.20
CA ALA A 54 1.44 -20.28 -3.83
C ALA A 54 2.77 -19.98 -3.11
N ASP A 55 3.83 -20.72 -3.42
CA ASP A 55 5.19 -20.56 -2.90
C ASP A 55 5.96 -19.37 -3.51
N GLN A 56 5.45 -18.80 -4.61
CA GLN A 56 6.01 -17.61 -5.27
C GLN A 56 5.16 -16.36 -5.06
N GLN A 57 4.12 -16.44 -4.24
CA GLN A 57 3.30 -15.29 -3.87
C GLN A 57 4.07 -14.36 -2.92
N VAL A 58 4.24 -13.10 -3.36
CA VAL A 58 4.86 -12.04 -2.55
C VAL A 58 3.77 -11.17 -1.94
N ARG A 59 3.68 -11.16 -0.63
CA ARG A 59 2.75 -10.34 0.14
C ARG A 59 3.37 -9.97 1.48
N GLY A 60 3.23 -8.74 1.89
CA GLY A 60 3.71 -8.26 3.17
C GLY A 60 3.15 -6.89 3.52
N ALA A 61 3.63 -6.35 4.62
CA ALA A 61 3.32 -5.00 5.03
C ALA A 61 4.58 -4.31 5.54
N ILE A 62 4.63 -3.00 5.39
CA ILE A 62 5.71 -2.16 5.88
C ILE A 62 5.15 -0.82 6.37
N VAL A 63 5.76 -0.27 7.40
CA VAL A 63 5.53 1.11 7.83
C VAL A 63 6.51 2.01 7.08
N LEU A 64 5.99 2.97 6.32
CA LEU A 64 6.83 3.92 5.60
C LEU A 64 7.37 4.99 6.56
N PRO A 65 8.65 5.40 6.44
CA PRO A 65 9.26 6.41 7.33
C PRO A 65 8.48 7.73 7.39
N HIS A 66 7.95 8.19 6.24
CA HIS A 66 7.17 9.42 6.14
C HIS A 66 5.66 9.18 5.96
N GLY A 67 5.21 7.92 6.13
CA GLY A 67 3.82 7.55 5.88
C GLY A 67 3.41 7.70 4.41
N THR A 68 2.10 7.70 4.16
CA THR A 68 1.51 7.83 2.81
C THR A 68 0.91 9.22 2.55
N GLY A 69 0.81 10.09 3.57
CA GLY A 69 0.13 11.39 3.47
C GLY A 69 -1.40 11.29 3.38
N LYS A 70 -1.97 10.09 3.63
CA LYS A 70 -3.41 9.87 3.70
C LYS A 70 -3.82 9.71 5.16
N SER A 71 -4.83 10.46 5.60
CA SER A 71 -5.50 10.20 6.88
C SER A 71 -6.34 8.94 6.75
N VAL A 72 -6.01 7.91 7.54
CA VAL A 72 -6.65 6.59 7.48
C VAL A 72 -7.61 6.43 8.64
N ARG A 73 -8.88 6.08 8.34
CA ARG A 73 -9.89 5.73 9.33
C ARG A 73 -9.80 4.25 9.64
N VAL A 74 -9.53 3.93 10.90
CA VAL A 74 -9.27 2.56 11.36
C VAL A 74 -10.47 2.03 12.12
N LEU A 75 -11.02 0.92 11.63
CA LEU A 75 -12.03 0.11 12.31
C LEU A 75 -11.36 -1.05 13.05
N VAL A 76 -11.70 -1.24 14.31
CA VAL A 76 -11.12 -2.30 15.15
C VAL A 76 -12.21 -3.23 15.68
N PHE A 77 -12.03 -4.52 15.43
CA PHE A 77 -12.81 -5.58 16.06
C PHE A 77 -12.05 -6.16 17.24
N ALA A 78 -12.45 -5.79 18.45
CA ALA A 78 -11.86 -6.27 19.69
C ALA A 78 -12.86 -6.25 20.84
N LYS A 79 -12.60 -7.04 21.90
CA LYS A 79 -13.42 -7.13 23.12
C LYS A 79 -12.62 -6.75 24.36
N GLY A 80 -13.32 -6.25 25.39
CA GLY A 80 -12.74 -5.96 26.70
C GLY A 80 -11.53 -5.03 26.62
N ASP A 81 -10.50 -5.31 27.40
CA ASP A 81 -9.28 -4.49 27.53
C ASP A 81 -8.62 -4.17 26.20
N LYS A 82 -8.71 -5.09 25.19
CA LYS A 82 -8.19 -4.85 23.86
C LYS A 82 -8.95 -3.75 23.10
N ALA A 83 -10.26 -3.63 23.36
CA ALA A 83 -11.07 -2.57 22.77
C ALA A 83 -10.72 -1.20 23.36
N ASP A 84 -10.49 -1.13 24.66
CA ASP A 84 -10.09 0.11 25.34
C ASP A 84 -8.68 0.53 24.91
N ALA A 85 -7.73 -0.38 24.85
CA ALA A 85 -6.40 -0.14 24.32
C ALA A 85 -6.42 0.35 22.85
N ALA A 86 -7.36 -0.14 22.03
CA ALA A 86 -7.53 0.33 20.66
C ALA A 86 -8.08 1.77 20.60
N ARG A 87 -9.01 2.15 21.48
CA ARG A 87 -9.53 3.52 21.60
C ARG A 87 -8.43 4.49 22.01
N GLU A 88 -7.64 4.11 23.04
CA GLU A 88 -6.50 4.91 23.50
C GLU A 88 -5.41 5.08 22.42
N ALA A 89 -5.22 4.05 21.57
CA ALA A 89 -4.30 4.11 20.44
C ALA A 89 -4.81 4.99 19.28
N GLY A 90 -6.05 5.49 19.36
CA GLY A 90 -6.63 6.41 18.39
C GLY A 90 -7.41 5.72 17.26
N ALA A 91 -7.96 4.52 17.45
CA ALA A 91 -8.89 3.92 16.50
C ALA A 91 -10.15 4.77 16.33
N ASP A 92 -10.64 4.92 15.11
CA ASP A 92 -11.81 5.75 14.83
C ASP A 92 -13.11 5.02 15.18
N TYR A 93 -13.14 3.71 14.98
CA TYR A 93 -14.27 2.86 15.30
C TYR A 93 -13.78 1.60 16.01
N VAL A 94 -14.37 1.32 17.16
CA VAL A 94 -14.06 0.11 17.95
C VAL A 94 -15.35 -0.54 18.39
N GLY A 95 -15.52 -1.81 18.10
CA GLY A 95 -16.71 -2.57 18.52
C GLY A 95 -16.60 -4.06 18.23
N ASP A 96 -17.71 -4.74 18.42
CA ASP A 96 -17.86 -6.18 18.32
C ASP A 96 -18.97 -6.55 17.30
N MET A 97 -20.00 -7.25 17.75
CA MET A 97 -21.13 -7.72 16.91
C MET A 97 -21.98 -6.58 16.35
N ASP A 98 -22.08 -5.48 17.07
CA ASP A 98 -22.80 -4.27 16.67
C ASP A 98 -22.28 -3.68 15.36
N LEU A 99 -20.96 -3.61 15.21
CA LEU A 99 -20.34 -3.15 13.97
C LEU A 99 -20.48 -4.15 12.82
N VAL A 100 -20.49 -5.45 13.13
CA VAL A 100 -20.75 -6.49 12.11
C VAL A 100 -22.16 -6.35 11.56
N GLU A 101 -23.15 -6.17 12.43
CA GLU A 101 -24.53 -5.95 12.03
C GLU A 101 -24.70 -4.66 11.21
N LYS A 102 -24.05 -3.57 11.63
CA LYS A 102 -24.08 -2.30 10.93
C LYS A 102 -23.53 -2.44 9.50
N ILE A 103 -22.39 -3.11 9.33
CA ILE A 103 -21.80 -3.35 8.02
C ILE A 103 -22.72 -4.19 7.13
N GLN A 104 -23.37 -5.25 7.71
CA GLN A 104 -24.24 -6.14 6.95
C GLN A 104 -25.58 -5.51 6.57
N LYS A 105 -26.20 -4.78 7.49
CA LYS A 105 -27.56 -4.24 7.31
C LYS A 105 -27.56 -2.91 6.57
N GLU A 106 -26.60 -2.05 6.89
CA GLU A 106 -26.55 -0.67 6.39
C GLU A 106 -25.56 -0.47 5.23
N ASN A 107 -24.77 -1.51 4.86
CA ASN A 107 -23.66 -1.37 3.91
C ASN A 107 -22.71 -0.21 4.29
N TRP A 108 -22.42 -0.07 5.59
CA TRP A 108 -21.59 1.00 6.09
C TRP A 108 -20.09 0.68 5.90
N PHE A 109 -19.35 1.58 5.23
CA PHE A 109 -17.92 1.43 4.91
C PHE A 109 -17.13 2.73 5.11
N ASP A 110 -17.47 3.51 6.14
CA ASP A 110 -16.76 4.76 6.44
C ASP A 110 -15.42 4.54 7.12
N PHE A 111 -14.70 3.51 6.72
CA PHE A 111 -13.37 3.15 7.20
C PHE A 111 -12.47 2.69 6.04
N ASP A 112 -11.16 2.87 6.21
CA ASP A 112 -10.16 2.57 5.19
C ASP A 112 -9.37 1.29 5.50
N VAL A 113 -9.20 0.94 6.80
CA VAL A 113 -8.48 -0.25 7.26
C VAL A 113 -9.24 -0.92 8.38
N VAL A 114 -9.23 -2.25 8.37
CA VAL A 114 -9.82 -3.08 9.43
C VAL A 114 -8.70 -3.81 10.18
N VAL A 115 -8.68 -3.67 11.48
CA VAL A 115 -7.83 -4.44 12.41
C VAL A 115 -8.71 -5.34 13.25
N ALA A 116 -8.29 -6.58 13.50
CA ALA A 116 -9.03 -7.52 14.29
C ALA A 116 -8.14 -8.25 15.29
N SER A 117 -8.65 -8.49 16.49
CA SER A 117 -8.03 -9.46 17.39
C SER A 117 -8.28 -10.88 16.86
N PRO A 118 -7.37 -11.85 17.10
CA PRO A 118 -7.55 -13.23 16.64
C PRO A 118 -8.88 -13.85 17.11
N ASP A 119 -9.30 -13.51 18.32
CA ASP A 119 -10.55 -13.99 18.94
C ASP A 119 -11.80 -13.56 18.15
N MET A 120 -11.73 -12.40 17.48
CA MET A 120 -12.84 -11.84 16.70
C MET A 120 -12.89 -12.34 15.25
N MET A 121 -11.87 -13.07 14.78
CA MET A 121 -11.81 -13.52 13.39
C MET A 121 -12.96 -14.46 12.99
N GLY A 122 -13.50 -15.24 13.92
CA GLY A 122 -14.69 -16.07 13.69
C GLY A 122 -15.93 -15.24 13.32
N VAL A 123 -16.06 -14.07 13.91
CA VAL A 123 -17.16 -13.12 13.67
C VAL A 123 -16.91 -12.33 12.39
N VAL A 124 -15.70 -11.78 12.25
CA VAL A 124 -15.27 -11.01 11.08
C VAL A 124 -15.29 -11.86 9.80
N GLY A 125 -15.03 -13.17 9.92
CA GLY A 125 -15.12 -14.13 8.81
C GLY A 125 -16.49 -14.15 8.11
N ARG A 126 -17.58 -13.87 8.82
CA ARG A 126 -18.93 -13.73 8.25
C ARG A 126 -19.05 -12.54 7.28
N LEU A 127 -18.19 -11.51 7.46
CA LEU A 127 -18.10 -10.35 6.58
C LEU A 127 -17.20 -10.60 5.34
N GLY A 128 -16.60 -11.78 5.22
CA GLY A 128 -15.63 -12.08 4.15
C GLY A 128 -16.16 -11.85 2.73
N LYS A 129 -17.46 -12.13 2.49
CA LYS A 129 -18.13 -11.87 1.20
C LYS A 129 -18.26 -10.39 0.87
N VAL A 130 -18.25 -9.53 1.89
CA VAL A 130 -18.46 -8.08 1.76
C VAL A 130 -17.12 -7.33 1.83
N LEU A 131 -16.25 -7.66 2.79
CA LEU A 131 -14.95 -7.02 2.99
C LEU A 131 -13.90 -7.51 1.98
N GLY A 132 -13.98 -8.80 1.57
CA GLY A 132 -13.01 -9.41 0.66
C GLY A 132 -12.87 -8.70 -0.68
N PRO A 133 -13.96 -8.48 -1.44
CA PRO A 133 -13.92 -7.79 -2.74
C PRO A 133 -13.44 -6.34 -2.63
N LYS A 134 -13.64 -5.69 -1.46
CA LYS A 134 -13.19 -4.32 -1.20
C LYS A 134 -11.73 -4.23 -0.72
N GLY A 135 -11.06 -5.37 -0.51
CA GLY A 135 -9.69 -5.41 0.02
C GLY A 135 -9.58 -5.03 1.51
N LEU A 136 -10.70 -4.99 2.24
CA LEU A 136 -10.76 -4.58 3.65
C LEU A 136 -10.67 -5.74 4.64
N MET A 137 -10.54 -6.98 4.15
CA MET A 137 -10.48 -8.16 5.02
C MET A 137 -9.15 -8.20 5.79
N PRO A 138 -9.18 -8.23 7.15
CA PRO A 138 -7.96 -8.30 7.94
C PRO A 138 -7.21 -9.62 7.69
N SER A 139 -5.89 -9.57 7.73
CA SER A 139 -5.01 -10.70 7.44
C SER A 139 -3.81 -10.73 8.38
N PRO A 140 -3.41 -11.91 8.89
CA PRO A 140 -2.18 -12.06 9.67
C PRO A 140 -0.93 -11.65 8.87
N LYS A 141 -0.90 -11.92 7.55
CA LYS A 141 0.23 -11.57 6.68
C LYS A 141 0.41 -10.06 6.51
N ALA A 142 -0.68 -9.29 6.55
CA ALA A 142 -0.67 -7.83 6.55
C ALA A 142 -0.43 -7.25 7.95
N GLY A 143 -0.40 -8.10 9.00
CA GLY A 143 -0.29 -7.67 10.39
C GLY A 143 -1.51 -6.88 10.89
N THR A 144 -2.67 -7.08 10.25
CA THR A 144 -3.96 -6.50 10.67
C THR A 144 -4.79 -7.46 11.54
N VAL A 145 -4.32 -8.71 11.69
CA VAL A 145 -4.82 -9.65 12.70
C VAL A 145 -3.71 -9.87 13.72
N THR A 146 -3.87 -9.32 14.92
CA THR A 146 -2.84 -9.37 15.96
C THR A 146 -3.46 -9.33 17.35
N PRO A 147 -2.85 -9.97 18.36
CA PRO A 147 -3.25 -9.82 19.76
C PRO A 147 -2.96 -8.41 20.29
N ASP A 148 -1.92 -7.73 19.78
CA ASP A 148 -1.57 -6.34 20.12
C ASP A 148 -2.22 -5.36 19.14
N VAL A 149 -3.49 -5.09 19.40
CA VAL A 149 -4.33 -4.23 18.57
C VAL A 149 -3.88 -2.77 18.62
N ALA A 150 -3.43 -2.31 19.80
CA ALA A 150 -2.98 -0.93 20.00
C ALA A 150 -1.76 -0.60 19.13
N LYS A 151 -0.78 -1.51 19.09
CA LYS A 151 0.39 -1.36 18.23
C LYS A 151 -0.01 -1.34 16.76
N ALA A 152 -0.90 -2.25 16.33
CA ALA A 152 -1.35 -2.28 14.94
C ALA A 152 -2.06 -0.99 14.52
N VAL A 153 -2.90 -0.40 15.37
CA VAL A 153 -3.55 0.89 15.12
C VAL A 153 -2.53 2.01 14.95
N LYS A 154 -1.54 2.09 15.85
CA LYS A 154 -0.46 3.09 15.75
C LYS A 154 0.33 2.94 14.45
N GLU A 155 0.71 1.71 14.07
CA GLU A 155 1.43 1.44 12.84
C GLU A 155 0.61 1.83 11.60
N VAL A 156 -0.69 1.50 11.56
CA VAL A 156 -1.59 1.86 10.45
C VAL A 156 -1.70 3.37 10.34
N LYS A 157 -1.87 4.09 11.45
CA LYS A 157 -1.91 5.56 11.47
C LYS A 157 -0.57 6.21 11.14
N ALA A 158 0.55 5.54 11.42
CA ALA A 158 1.88 5.96 11.00
C ALA A 158 2.16 5.75 9.50
N GLY A 159 1.22 5.13 8.75
CA GLY A 159 1.37 4.92 7.31
C GLY A 159 1.86 3.54 6.94
N LYS A 160 1.42 2.51 7.66
CA LYS A 160 1.61 1.12 7.25
C LYS A 160 0.87 0.83 5.96
N ILE A 161 1.58 0.33 4.97
CA ILE A 161 1.02 -0.12 3.69
C ILE A 161 1.14 -1.63 3.57
N GLU A 162 0.17 -2.24 2.89
CA GLU A 162 0.24 -3.62 2.46
C GLU A 162 0.67 -3.65 0.98
N TYR A 163 1.60 -4.56 0.65
CA TYR A 163 1.93 -4.87 -0.73
C TYR A 163 1.59 -6.32 -1.07
N ARG A 164 1.04 -6.51 -2.26
CA ARG A 164 0.63 -7.82 -2.76
C ARG A 164 0.91 -7.94 -4.25
N LEU A 165 1.44 -9.09 -4.65
CA LEU A 165 1.62 -9.45 -6.04
C LEU A 165 0.27 -9.64 -6.73
N ASP A 166 0.09 -9.04 -7.90
CA ASP A 166 -1.08 -9.24 -8.76
C ASP A 166 -0.92 -10.45 -9.69
N LYS A 167 -1.92 -10.70 -10.52
CA LYS A 167 -1.91 -11.79 -11.50
C LYS A 167 -0.91 -11.57 -12.64
N THR A 168 -0.43 -10.35 -12.84
CA THR A 168 0.55 -9.97 -13.87
C THR A 168 1.97 -9.91 -13.34
N ASN A 169 2.16 -10.36 -12.09
CA ASN A 169 3.44 -10.36 -11.36
C ASN A 169 3.97 -8.95 -11.08
N ILE A 170 3.07 -8.01 -10.82
CA ILE A 170 3.40 -6.63 -10.48
C ILE A 170 2.89 -6.32 -9.06
N ILE A 171 3.69 -5.60 -8.30
CA ILE A 171 3.29 -4.98 -7.04
C ILE A 171 2.99 -3.51 -7.33
N HIS A 172 1.84 -3.03 -6.88
CA HIS A 172 1.41 -1.64 -6.98
C HIS A 172 1.24 -1.08 -5.56
N CYS A 173 2.03 -0.06 -5.21
CA CYS A 173 1.98 0.54 -3.88
C CYS A 173 2.09 2.06 -3.93
N PRO A 174 1.31 2.80 -3.13
CA PRO A 174 1.53 4.22 -2.91
C PRO A 174 2.78 4.41 -2.03
N ILE A 175 3.63 5.37 -2.38
CA ILE A 175 4.82 5.72 -1.61
C ILE A 175 4.75 7.11 -0.98
N GLY A 176 3.72 7.88 -1.27
CA GLY A 176 3.49 9.20 -0.68
C GLY A 176 2.69 10.14 -1.57
N LYS A 177 2.78 11.41 -1.27
CA LYS A 177 2.17 12.51 -2.02
C LYS A 177 3.23 13.34 -2.73
N VAL A 178 2.86 14.01 -3.81
CA VAL A 178 3.76 14.95 -4.53
C VAL A 178 4.27 16.05 -3.58
N SER A 179 3.44 16.49 -2.64
CA SER A 179 3.79 17.47 -1.61
C SER A 179 4.94 17.05 -0.66
N PHE A 180 5.28 15.77 -0.61
CA PHE A 180 6.41 15.28 0.21
C PHE A 180 7.75 15.73 -0.32
N GLY A 181 7.84 16.02 -1.62
CA GLY A 181 9.09 16.30 -2.30
C GLY A 181 9.93 15.04 -2.59
N PRO A 182 10.98 15.18 -3.44
CA PRO A 182 11.74 14.03 -3.94
C PRO A 182 12.51 13.28 -2.84
N GLU A 183 13.03 13.96 -1.81
CA GLU A 183 13.84 13.35 -0.76
C GLU A 183 13.04 12.34 0.07
N LYS A 184 11.88 12.76 0.62
CA LYS A 184 11.01 11.88 1.43
C LYS A 184 10.44 10.73 0.61
N LEU A 185 10.13 10.99 -0.68
CA LEU A 185 9.68 9.93 -1.59
C LEU A 185 10.80 8.92 -1.85
N ALA A 186 12.06 9.35 -1.97
CA ALA A 186 13.20 8.45 -2.12
C ALA A 186 13.45 7.60 -0.88
N GLU A 187 13.29 8.15 0.32
CA GLU A 187 13.40 7.38 1.57
C GLU A 187 12.28 6.33 1.69
N ASN A 188 11.03 6.70 1.40
CA ASN A 188 9.91 5.76 1.37
C ASN A 188 10.11 4.66 0.31
N TYR A 189 10.60 5.03 -0.87
CA TYR A 189 10.95 4.09 -1.92
C TYR A 189 12.00 3.08 -1.46
N ASN A 190 13.11 3.54 -0.87
CA ASN A 190 14.19 2.67 -0.39
C ASN A 190 13.69 1.70 0.69
N ALA A 191 12.85 2.18 1.62
CA ALA A 191 12.24 1.34 2.63
C ALA A 191 11.37 0.24 2.01
N LEU A 192 10.47 0.60 1.07
CA LEU A 192 9.59 -0.35 0.39
C LEU A 192 10.39 -1.37 -0.44
N MET A 193 11.37 -0.92 -1.21
CA MET A 193 12.21 -1.82 -2.02
C MET A 193 13.02 -2.78 -1.17
N GLY A 194 13.57 -2.31 -0.05
CA GLY A 194 14.26 -3.17 0.93
C GLY A 194 13.34 -4.27 1.49
N ALA A 195 12.06 -3.96 1.75
CA ALA A 195 11.09 -4.95 2.19
C ALA A 195 10.75 -5.96 1.08
N ILE A 196 10.55 -5.51 -0.16
CA ILE A 196 10.26 -6.38 -1.31
C ILE A 196 11.44 -7.33 -1.58
N ILE A 197 12.68 -6.84 -1.51
CA ILE A 197 13.89 -7.66 -1.72
C ILE A 197 14.01 -8.73 -0.63
N LYS A 198 13.79 -8.36 0.64
CA LYS A 198 13.78 -9.32 1.76
C LYS A 198 12.69 -10.38 1.64
N ALA A 199 11.57 -10.04 1.01
CA ALA A 199 10.46 -10.96 0.78
C ALA A 199 10.66 -11.88 -0.43
N LYS A 200 11.85 -11.91 -1.07
CA LYS A 200 12.12 -12.76 -2.22
C LYS A 200 11.89 -14.24 -1.86
N PRO A 201 10.99 -14.94 -2.56
CA PRO A 201 10.78 -16.37 -2.35
C PRO A 201 12.02 -17.18 -2.73
N ALA A 202 12.33 -18.25 -1.98
CA ALA A 202 13.43 -19.17 -2.31
C ALA A 202 13.23 -19.85 -3.67
N ALA A 203 11.98 -20.07 -4.08
CA ALA A 203 11.61 -20.65 -5.37
C ALA A 203 11.83 -19.70 -6.57
N ALA A 204 12.05 -18.40 -6.32
CA ALA A 204 12.27 -17.43 -7.40
C ALA A 204 13.66 -17.58 -8.01
N LYS A 205 13.72 -18.03 -9.26
CA LYS A 205 14.96 -18.21 -10.03
C LYS A 205 15.22 -17.02 -10.95
N GLY A 206 16.50 -16.68 -11.17
CA GLY A 206 16.89 -15.60 -12.07
C GLY A 206 16.69 -14.21 -11.50
N GLN A 207 16.44 -13.23 -12.40
CA GLN A 207 16.27 -11.83 -12.04
C GLN A 207 14.96 -11.61 -11.31
N TYR A 208 15.01 -11.20 -10.04
CA TYR A 208 13.83 -11.01 -9.19
C TYR A 208 13.07 -9.72 -9.53
N ILE A 209 13.77 -8.59 -9.64
CA ILE A 209 13.16 -7.32 -10.04
C ILE A 209 13.39 -7.15 -11.54
N ARG A 210 12.33 -7.21 -12.35
CA ARG A 210 12.41 -7.06 -13.81
C ARG A 210 12.32 -5.62 -14.26
N SER A 211 11.43 -4.85 -13.65
CA SER A 211 11.30 -3.41 -13.91
C SER A 211 10.67 -2.71 -12.72
N CYS A 212 11.02 -1.43 -12.57
CA CYS A 212 10.46 -0.54 -11.57
C CYS A 212 10.05 0.76 -12.24
N VAL A 213 8.86 1.25 -11.95
CA VAL A 213 8.31 2.48 -12.51
C VAL A 213 7.63 3.26 -11.40
N ALA A 214 7.96 4.53 -11.28
CA ALA A 214 7.24 5.47 -10.41
C ALA A 214 6.36 6.39 -11.26
N ALA A 215 5.17 6.72 -10.75
CA ALA A 215 4.24 7.62 -11.43
C ALA A 215 3.42 8.41 -10.43
N SER A 216 3.07 9.64 -10.75
CA SER A 216 2.01 10.35 -10.06
C SER A 216 0.64 9.96 -10.65
N THR A 217 -0.46 10.23 -9.91
CA THR A 217 -1.82 9.80 -10.28
C THR A 217 -2.21 10.13 -11.73
N MET A 218 -1.85 11.31 -12.22
CA MET A 218 -2.19 11.78 -13.56
C MET A 218 -0.96 11.96 -14.45
N GLY A 219 0.24 11.73 -13.92
CA GLY A 219 1.51 11.93 -14.60
C GLY A 219 1.96 10.74 -15.45
N PRO A 220 3.01 10.92 -16.24
CA PRO A 220 3.67 9.85 -16.98
C PRO A 220 4.51 8.97 -16.03
N GLY A 221 4.69 7.69 -16.41
CA GLY A 221 5.56 6.77 -15.68
C GLY A 221 7.03 7.03 -15.95
N VAL A 222 7.83 7.12 -14.90
CA VAL A 222 9.29 7.26 -14.91
C VAL A 222 9.93 5.91 -14.62
N ARG A 223 10.74 5.40 -15.52
CA ARG A 223 11.43 4.11 -15.38
C ARG A 223 12.64 4.25 -14.48
N MET A 224 12.75 3.40 -13.47
CA MET A 224 13.85 3.44 -12.51
C MET A 224 14.85 2.31 -12.77
N ASN A 225 16.10 2.57 -12.45
CA ASN A 225 17.16 1.58 -12.58
C ASN A 225 17.08 0.54 -11.46
N ALA A 226 16.50 -0.60 -11.77
CA ALA A 226 16.33 -1.71 -10.82
C ALA A 226 17.64 -2.45 -10.48
N ALA A 227 18.75 -2.19 -11.17
CA ALA A 227 20.04 -2.84 -10.92
C ALA A 227 20.85 -2.15 -9.80
N LYS A 228 20.48 -0.93 -9.43
CA LYS A 228 21.17 -0.14 -8.39
C LYS A 228 20.44 -0.16 -7.03
N ILE A 229 19.56 -1.13 -6.83
CA ILE A 229 18.73 -1.26 -5.62
C ILE A 229 19.33 -2.30 -4.68
#